data_1142a4466e4f1aef87d6bc844250a824
#
_entry.id   1142a4466e4f1aef87d6bc844250a824
#
_cell.length_a   1.000
_cell.length_b   1.000
_cell.length_c   1.000
_cell.angle_alpha   90.00
_cell.angle_beta   90.00
_cell.angle_gamma   90.00
#
_symmetry.space_group_name_H-M   'P 1'
#
loop_
_entity.id
_entity.type
_entity.pdbx_description
1 polymer ?
#
loop_
_entity_poly.entity_id
_entity_poly.type
_entity_poly.pdbx_seq_one_letter_code
_entity_poly.pdbx_strand_id
1 'polypeptide(L)'
;MSSESAPGREVTSLELFKVPPRWLFLKVTTADGLEGWGEPVVEGRADSVAAAVGELEEYVLGHSSSRIEDLWQRLYRGGFYRGGPVLMSAIAGIDQALWDIKGKRLDVPVYELLGGPVRDKVKVYCWVGGDRPEGVADAAREKVEAGYQAVKMNATAEMEWIDTPDALHGAVRRAAAVREAVGDAVGIGIDFHGRVRRGMAKQLV
;
A
#
# COMPACT_ATOMS: atom_id res chain seq x y z
N MET A 1 -16.18 -33.37 11.21
CA MET A 1 -14.99 -33.91 10.53
C MET A 1 -13.87 -32.95 10.83
N SER A 2 -12.93 -33.33 11.71
CA SER A 2 -11.72 -32.55 11.98
C SER A 2 -10.88 -32.54 10.69
N SER A 3 -10.77 -31.41 10.03
CA SER A 3 -9.82 -31.24 8.95
C SER A 3 -8.42 -31.20 9.59
N GLU A 4 -7.82 -32.35 9.86
CA GLU A 4 -6.40 -32.42 10.14
C GLU A 4 -5.70 -31.73 8.97
N SER A 5 -4.97 -30.67 9.27
CA SER A 5 -4.12 -30.01 8.28
C SER A 5 -3.08 -31.01 7.82
N ALA A 6 -2.84 -31.08 6.51
CA ALA A 6 -1.73 -31.90 6.01
C ALA A 6 -0.44 -31.48 6.75
N PRO A 7 0.39 -32.45 7.18
CA PRO A 7 1.58 -32.17 7.97
C PRO A 7 2.52 -31.19 7.27
N GLY A 8 3.23 -30.39 8.06
CA GLY A 8 4.21 -29.43 7.58
C GLY A 8 3.66 -28.04 7.24
N ARG A 9 2.34 -27.83 7.34
CA ARG A 9 1.70 -26.55 7.00
C ARG A 9 1.59 -25.56 8.16
N GLU A 10 1.99 -25.97 9.35
CA GLU A 10 1.95 -25.13 10.54
C GLU A 10 2.94 -23.97 10.40
N VAL A 11 2.52 -22.78 10.75
CA VAL A 11 3.39 -21.60 10.83
C VAL A 11 4.31 -21.78 12.04
N THR A 12 5.61 -21.64 11.82
CA THR A 12 6.65 -21.83 12.85
C THR A 12 7.33 -20.54 13.25
N SER A 13 7.35 -19.51 12.38
CA SER A 13 7.94 -18.21 12.74
C SER A 13 7.36 -17.07 11.93
N LEU A 14 7.40 -15.86 12.52
CA LEU A 14 7.18 -14.57 11.90
C LEU A 14 8.44 -13.72 12.14
N GLU A 15 9.10 -13.29 11.07
CA GLU A 15 10.32 -12.47 11.16
C GLU A 15 10.10 -11.13 10.45
N LEU A 16 10.43 -10.03 11.14
CA LEU A 16 10.25 -8.66 10.62
C LEU A 16 11.60 -8.06 10.20
N PHE A 17 11.62 -7.43 9.05
CA PHE A 17 12.77 -6.76 8.48
C PHE A 17 12.43 -5.28 8.23
N LYS A 18 12.99 -4.40 9.08
CA LYS A 18 12.86 -2.95 8.91
C LYS A 18 13.93 -2.45 7.94
N VAL A 19 13.52 -1.97 6.78
CA VAL A 19 14.41 -1.50 5.72
C VAL A 19 14.24 0.01 5.53
N PRO A 20 15.28 0.81 5.77
CA PRO A 20 15.21 2.24 5.54
C PRO A 20 14.85 2.60 4.09
N PRO A 21 14.19 3.73 3.84
CA PRO A 21 13.80 4.75 4.84
C PRO A 21 12.47 4.44 5.55
N ARG A 22 11.64 3.48 5.07
CA ARG A 22 10.27 3.34 5.56
C ARG A 22 9.62 1.97 5.40
N TRP A 23 10.30 0.98 4.83
CA TRP A 23 9.71 -0.33 4.59
C TRP A 23 9.78 -1.25 5.81
N LEU A 24 8.77 -2.08 5.96
CA LEU A 24 8.70 -3.15 6.92
C LEU A 24 8.24 -4.41 6.17
N PHE A 25 9.11 -5.41 6.05
CA PHE A 25 8.77 -6.69 5.45
C PHE A 25 8.57 -7.74 6.52
N LEU A 26 7.64 -8.64 6.28
CA LEU A 26 7.34 -9.79 7.12
C LEU A 26 7.64 -11.06 6.33
N LYS A 27 8.42 -11.94 6.93
CA LYS A 27 8.60 -13.31 6.47
C LYS A 27 7.87 -14.26 7.40
N VAL A 28 7.02 -15.11 6.84
CA VAL A 28 6.33 -16.20 7.55
C VAL A 28 6.90 -17.52 7.06
N THR A 29 7.32 -18.40 8.00
CA THR A 29 7.87 -19.72 7.69
C THR A 29 6.96 -20.82 8.20
N THR A 30 6.82 -21.89 7.43
CA THR A 30 6.06 -23.10 7.79
C THR A 30 6.98 -24.24 8.20
N ALA A 31 6.45 -25.26 8.86
CA ALA A 31 7.21 -26.39 9.36
C ALA A 31 7.90 -27.23 8.26
N ASP A 32 7.35 -27.22 7.04
CA ASP A 32 7.98 -27.83 5.86
C ASP A 32 8.96 -26.91 5.13
N GLY A 33 9.28 -25.74 5.73
CA GLY A 33 10.31 -24.82 5.26
C GLY A 33 9.86 -23.87 4.14
N LEU A 34 8.57 -23.82 3.77
CA LEU A 34 8.10 -22.78 2.86
C LEU A 34 8.08 -21.42 3.53
N GLU A 35 8.54 -20.42 2.81
CA GLU A 35 8.57 -19.03 3.24
C GLU A 35 7.64 -18.18 2.39
N GLY A 36 6.84 -17.34 3.03
CA GLY A 36 6.01 -16.33 2.38
C GLY A 36 6.33 -14.93 2.87
N TRP A 37 6.14 -13.95 2.01
CA TRP A 37 6.46 -12.56 2.26
C TRP A 37 5.24 -11.66 2.22
N GLY A 38 5.20 -10.69 3.15
CA GLY A 38 4.22 -9.63 3.19
C GLY A 38 4.85 -8.29 3.59
N GLU A 39 4.09 -7.22 3.44
CA GLU A 39 4.53 -5.86 3.76
C GLU A 39 3.53 -5.20 4.73
N PRO A 40 3.66 -5.46 6.05
CA PRO A 40 2.81 -4.85 7.06
C PRO A 40 3.29 -3.42 7.35
N VAL A 41 2.96 -2.44 6.50
CA VAL A 41 3.48 -1.08 6.65
C VAL A 41 2.39 -0.02 6.78
N VAL A 42 2.60 0.91 7.71
CA VAL A 42 2.00 2.25 7.70
C VAL A 42 3.15 3.23 7.70
N GLU A 43 3.22 4.06 6.69
CA GLU A 43 4.30 5.04 6.51
C GLU A 43 4.44 5.93 7.76
N GLY A 44 5.66 6.05 8.30
CA GLY A 44 5.95 6.76 9.54
C GLY A 44 5.51 6.04 10.83
N ARG A 45 5.00 4.81 10.77
CA ARG A 45 4.53 4.02 11.92
C ARG A 45 5.04 2.57 11.93
N ALA A 46 6.19 2.31 11.30
CA ALA A 46 6.73 0.96 11.17
C ALA A 46 6.90 0.26 12.53
N ASP A 47 7.36 0.97 13.57
CA ASP A 47 7.56 0.39 14.90
C ASP A 47 6.22 0.00 15.57
N SER A 48 5.17 0.82 15.39
CA SER A 48 3.84 0.49 15.91
C SER A 48 3.26 -0.73 15.20
N VAL A 49 3.46 -0.85 13.89
CA VAL A 49 2.99 -2.01 13.12
C VAL A 49 3.81 -3.25 13.48
N ALA A 50 5.12 -3.13 13.67
CA ALA A 50 5.96 -4.24 14.10
C ALA A 50 5.52 -4.80 15.46
N ALA A 51 5.22 -3.92 16.42
CA ALA A 51 4.65 -4.33 17.71
C ALA A 51 3.31 -5.04 17.55
N ALA A 52 2.41 -4.50 16.70
CA ALA A 52 1.12 -5.14 16.43
C ALA A 52 1.26 -6.52 15.77
N VAL A 53 2.23 -6.73 14.87
CA VAL A 53 2.52 -8.07 14.32
C VAL A 53 2.94 -9.03 15.43
N GLY A 54 3.80 -8.58 16.36
CA GLY A 54 4.22 -9.38 17.50
C GLY A 54 3.05 -9.77 18.44
N GLU A 55 2.11 -8.84 18.68
CA GLU A 55 0.89 -9.14 19.45
C GLU A 55 -0.04 -10.13 18.74
N LEU A 56 -0.05 -10.16 17.42
CA LEU A 56 -0.87 -11.06 16.62
C LEU A 56 -0.23 -12.43 16.38
N GLU A 57 1.03 -12.61 16.72
CA GLU A 57 1.79 -13.84 16.45
C GLU A 57 1.16 -15.06 17.11
N GLU A 58 0.63 -14.95 18.32
CA GLU A 58 -0.04 -16.04 19.04
C GLU A 58 -1.26 -16.64 18.29
N TYR A 59 -1.92 -15.84 17.46
CA TYR A 59 -3.06 -16.29 16.65
C TYR A 59 -2.65 -17.07 15.41
N VAL A 60 -1.37 -17.05 15.05
CA VAL A 60 -0.83 -17.60 13.79
C VAL A 60 0.07 -18.80 14.04
N LEU A 61 0.95 -18.74 15.04
CA LEU A 61 1.89 -19.81 15.37
C LEU A 61 1.18 -21.13 15.67
N GLY A 62 1.71 -22.23 15.12
CA GLY A 62 1.16 -23.58 15.25
C GLY A 62 -0.11 -23.83 14.45
N HIS A 63 -0.66 -22.80 13.78
CA HIS A 63 -1.84 -22.98 12.92
C HIS A 63 -1.43 -23.22 11.46
N SER A 64 -2.29 -23.93 10.74
CA SER A 64 -2.04 -24.24 9.34
C SER A 64 -2.12 -23.01 8.45
N SER A 65 -1.04 -22.73 7.71
CA SER A 65 -0.95 -21.67 6.69
C SER A 65 -1.96 -21.82 5.55
N SER A 66 -2.60 -22.97 5.42
CA SER A 66 -3.64 -23.22 4.39
C SER A 66 -5.00 -22.64 4.78
N ARG A 67 -5.20 -22.30 6.06
CA ARG A 67 -6.47 -21.77 6.59
C ARG A 67 -6.49 -20.24 6.60
N ILE A 68 -6.17 -19.62 5.47
CA ILE A 68 -5.96 -18.17 5.36
C ILE A 68 -7.16 -17.39 5.89
N GLU A 69 -8.38 -17.70 5.43
CA GLU A 69 -9.60 -17.01 5.86
C GLU A 69 -9.91 -17.20 7.36
N ASP A 70 -9.67 -18.41 7.89
CA ASP A 70 -9.84 -18.66 9.32
C ASP A 70 -8.83 -17.84 10.15
N LEU A 71 -7.57 -17.82 9.73
CA LEU A 71 -6.53 -16.99 10.37
C LEU A 71 -6.88 -15.50 10.28
N TRP A 72 -7.33 -15.02 9.11
CA TRP A 72 -7.78 -13.64 8.96
C TRP A 72 -8.91 -13.29 9.95
N GLN A 73 -9.91 -14.18 10.07
CA GLN A 73 -11.01 -13.98 11.03
C GLN A 73 -10.53 -13.96 12.49
N ARG A 74 -9.58 -14.81 12.85
CA ARG A 74 -8.98 -14.82 14.19
C ARG A 74 -8.21 -13.54 14.46
N LEU A 75 -7.35 -13.11 13.55
CA LEU A 75 -6.58 -11.89 13.64
C LEU A 75 -7.46 -10.64 13.79
N TYR A 76 -8.58 -10.59 13.04
CA TYR A 76 -9.49 -9.46 13.08
C TYR A 76 -10.43 -9.47 14.28
N ARG A 77 -10.91 -10.65 14.72
CA ARG A 77 -11.94 -10.80 15.74
C ARG A 77 -11.40 -11.23 17.11
N GLY A 78 -10.16 -11.69 17.21
CA GLY A 78 -9.56 -12.18 18.44
C GLY A 78 -9.49 -11.10 19.53
N GLY A 79 -9.23 -9.85 19.15
CA GLY A 79 -9.28 -8.71 20.04
C GLY A 79 -10.69 -8.10 20.19
N PHE A 80 -10.92 -7.43 21.30
CA PHE A 80 -12.18 -6.68 21.54
C PHE A 80 -12.28 -5.43 20.65
N TYR A 81 -11.18 -4.66 20.54
CA TYR A 81 -11.07 -3.47 19.68
C TYR A 81 -10.53 -3.86 18.31
N ARG A 82 -11.22 -3.47 17.25
CA ARG A 82 -10.95 -3.93 15.89
C ARG A 82 -10.68 -2.78 14.94
N GLY A 83 -9.87 -3.07 13.91
CA GLY A 83 -9.62 -2.14 12.82
C GLY A 83 -8.56 -1.10 13.15
N GLY A 84 -8.58 -0.01 12.36
CA GLY A 84 -7.57 1.04 12.39
C GLY A 84 -6.34 0.70 11.54
N PRO A 85 -5.57 1.73 11.13
CA PRO A 85 -4.51 1.54 10.14
C PRO A 85 -3.39 0.61 10.62
N VAL A 86 -3.00 0.67 11.90
CA VAL A 86 -1.89 -0.13 12.44
C VAL A 86 -2.25 -1.61 12.47
N LEU A 87 -3.37 -1.97 13.11
CA LEU A 87 -3.80 -3.37 13.20
C LEU A 87 -4.14 -3.95 11.82
N MET A 88 -4.83 -3.20 10.97
CA MET A 88 -5.17 -3.69 9.64
C MET A 88 -3.94 -3.88 8.75
N SER A 89 -2.90 -3.06 8.89
CA SER A 89 -1.64 -3.28 8.18
C SER A 89 -0.87 -4.50 8.69
N ALA A 90 -0.87 -4.75 10.00
CA ALA A 90 -0.29 -5.97 10.55
C ALA A 90 -1.01 -7.22 10.02
N ILE A 91 -2.35 -7.23 10.04
CA ILE A 91 -3.17 -8.30 9.47
C ILE A 91 -2.89 -8.48 7.97
N ALA A 92 -2.85 -7.38 7.21
CA ALA A 92 -2.61 -7.43 5.77
C ALA A 92 -1.24 -8.03 5.43
N GLY A 93 -0.18 -7.69 6.18
CA GLY A 93 1.14 -8.29 5.96
C GLY A 93 1.17 -9.79 6.24
N ILE A 94 0.49 -10.25 7.29
CA ILE A 94 0.36 -11.69 7.58
C ILE A 94 -0.45 -12.39 6.48
N ASP A 95 -1.56 -11.81 6.06
CA ASP A 95 -2.43 -12.34 5.00
C ASP A 95 -1.67 -12.47 3.68
N GLN A 96 -0.93 -11.43 3.26
CA GLN A 96 -0.08 -11.46 2.07
C GLN A 96 0.93 -12.61 2.11
N ALA A 97 1.62 -12.78 3.24
CA ALA A 97 2.60 -13.85 3.40
C ALA A 97 1.95 -15.26 3.32
N LEU A 98 0.75 -15.43 3.86
CA LEU A 98 0.01 -16.70 3.77
C LEU A 98 -0.44 -17.00 2.33
N TRP A 99 -0.88 -15.98 1.58
CA TRP A 99 -1.21 -16.14 0.15
C TRP A 99 0.03 -16.45 -0.69
N ASP A 100 1.19 -15.85 -0.38
CA ASP A 100 2.46 -16.14 -1.04
C ASP A 100 2.90 -17.60 -0.80
N ILE A 101 2.80 -18.09 0.46
CA ILE A 101 3.00 -19.53 0.79
C ILE A 101 2.07 -20.41 -0.02
N LYS A 102 0.79 -20.04 -0.14
CA LYS A 102 -0.20 -20.82 -0.89
C LYS A 102 0.14 -20.89 -2.38
N GLY A 103 0.54 -19.77 -2.98
CA GLY A 103 0.99 -19.72 -4.36
C GLY A 103 2.20 -20.62 -4.60
N LYS A 104 3.23 -20.50 -3.77
CA LYS A 104 4.44 -21.32 -3.82
C LYS A 104 4.15 -22.81 -3.64
N ARG A 105 3.24 -23.16 -2.73
CA ARG A 105 2.84 -24.56 -2.49
C ARG A 105 2.13 -25.19 -3.68
N LEU A 106 1.40 -24.40 -4.45
CA LEU A 106 0.67 -24.85 -5.64
C LEU A 106 1.47 -24.65 -6.93
N ASP A 107 2.68 -24.06 -6.82
CA ASP A 107 3.53 -23.70 -7.94
C ASP A 107 2.83 -22.77 -8.95
N VAL A 108 2.06 -21.80 -8.44
CA VAL A 108 1.39 -20.77 -9.23
C VAL A 108 1.56 -19.41 -8.60
N PRO A 109 1.60 -18.33 -9.41
CA PRO A 109 1.60 -16.98 -8.86
C PRO A 109 0.25 -16.66 -8.20
N VAL A 110 0.27 -15.78 -7.19
CA VAL A 110 -0.94 -15.44 -6.41
C VAL A 110 -2.09 -14.94 -7.28
N TYR A 111 -1.81 -14.21 -8.36
CA TYR A 111 -2.87 -13.72 -9.24
C TYR A 111 -3.70 -14.83 -9.91
N GLU A 112 -3.13 -16.01 -10.13
CA GLU A 112 -3.88 -17.18 -10.63
C GLU A 112 -4.92 -17.65 -9.60
N LEU A 113 -4.57 -17.58 -8.31
CA LEU A 113 -5.49 -17.91 -7.22
C LEU A 113 -6.63 -16.88 -7.07
N LEU A 114 -6.43 -15.67 -7.60
CA LEU A 114 -7.39 -14.56 -7.57
C LEU A 114 -8.23 -14.44 -8.84
N GLY A 115 -8.11 -15.38 -9.78
CA GLY A 115 -8.93 -15.42 -10.99
C GLY A 115 -8.18 -15.15 -12.30
N GLY A 116 -6.85 -15.05 -12.25
CA GLY A 116 -5.99 -14.88 -13.42
C GLY A 116 -5.80 -13.43 -13.88
N PRO A 117 -4.91 -13.20 -14.85
CA PRO A 117 -4.56 -11.87 -15.30
C PRO A 117 -5.63 -11.31 -16.25
N VAL A 118 -5.91 -10.02 -16.15
CA VAL A 118 -6.72 -9.27 -17.12
C VAL A 118 -5.86 -8.46 -18.10
N ARG A 119 -4.55 -8.42 -17.86
CA ARG A 119 -3.56 -7.70 -18.70
C ARG A 119 -2.14 -8.20 -18.42
N ASP A 120 -1.26 -8.06 -19.39
CA ASP A 120 0.14 -8.46 -19.27
C ASP A 120 1.03 -7.36 -18.69
N LYS A 121 0.55 -6.11 -18.72
CA LYS A 121 1.28 -4.94 -18.22
C LYS A 121 0.36 -4.01 -17.45
N VAL A 122 0.88 -3.44 -16.37
CA VAL A 122 0.18 -2.41 -15.59
C VAL A 122 0.69 -1.04 -16.02
N LYS A 123 -0.22 -0.14 -16.43
CA LYS A 123 0.11 1.26 -16.67
C LYS A 123 0.39 1.93 -15.33
N VAL A 124 1.57 2.52 -15.20
CA VAL A 124 2.00 3.24 -14.01
C VAL A 124 2.04 4.74 -14.26
N TYR A 125 1.83 5.52 -13.23
CA TYR A 125 2.13 6.94 -13.21
C TYR A 125 3.45 7.19 -12.47
N CYS A 126 4.08 8.34 -12.72
CA CYS A 126 5.26 8.78 -12.00
C CYS A 126 4.92 9.96 -11.08
N TRP A 127 5.46 9.95 -9.87
CA TRP A 127 5.40 11.10 -8.99
C TRP A 127 6.24 12.24 -9.54
N VAL A 128 5.69 13.45 -9.50
CA VAL A 128 6.40 14.70 -9.76
C VAL A 128 6.23 15.64 -8.56
N GLY A 129 7.35 16.19 -8.11
CA GLY A 129 7.39 17.13 -6.99
C GLY A 129 7.64 18.54 -7.46
N GLY A 130 7.52 19.47 -6.54
CA GLY A 130 7.79 20.89 -6.75
C GLY A 130 6.75 21.75 -6.06
N ASP A 131 7.20 22.83 -5.42
CA ASP A 131 6.32 23.76 -4.70
C ASP A 131 5.85 24.92 -5.57
N ARG A 132 6.49 25.14 -6.71
CA ARG A 132 6.18 26.20 -7.68
C ARG A 132 5.62 25.59 -8.98
N PRO A 133 4.72 26.33 -9.68
CA PRO A 133 4.17 25.86 -10.96
C PRO A 133 5.24 25.47 -11.98
N GLU A 134 6.29 26.28 -12.11
CA GLU A 134 7.38 26.04 -13.06
C GLU A 134 8.16 24.77 -12.72
N GLY A 135 8.52 24.58 -11.46
CA GLY A 135 9.27 23.41 -11.02
C GLY A 135 8.52 22.10 -11.21
N VAL A 136 7.20 22.10 -10.98
CA VAL A 136 6.34 20.93 -11.22
C VAL A 136 6.21 20.64 -12.72
N ALA A 137 6.10 21.69 -13.54
CA ALA A 137 5.99 21.58 -14.99
C ALA A 137 7.27 20.97 -15.60
N ASP A 138 8.45 21.41 -15.17
CA ASP A 138 9.73 20.88 -15.62
C ASP A 138 9.92 19.43 -15.20
N ALA A 139 9.63 19.11 -13.94
CA ALA A 139 9.66 17.73 -13.46
C ALA A 139 8.71 16.81 -14.24
N ALA A 140 7.53 17.31 -14.61
CA ALA A 140 6.57 16.56 -15.40
C ALA A 140 7.07 16.29 -16.83
N ARG A 141 7.69 17.29 -17.49
CA ARG A 141 8.32 17.09 -18.82
C ARG A 141 9.40 16.01 -18.78
N GLU A 142 10.30 16.09 -17.81
CA GLU A 142 11.36 15.08 -17.62
C GLU A 142 10.80 13.65 -17.55
N LYS A 143 9.69 13.45 -16.82
CA LYS A 143 9.06 12.12 -16.69
C LYS A 143 8.37 11.67 -17.99
N VAL A 144 7.77 12.59 -18.73
CA VAL A 144 7.17 12.29 -20.04
C VAL A 144 8.28 11.92 -21.06
N GLU A 145 9.39 12.64 -21.06
CA GLU A 145 10.57 12.31 -21.89
C GLU A 145 11.16 10.94 -21.54
N ALA A 146 11.08 10.53 -20.26
CA ALA A 146 11.45 9.19 -19.81
C ALA A 146 10.44 8.09 -20.19
N GLY A 147 9.32 8.45 -20.87
CA GLY A 147 8.33 7.51 -21.39
C GLY A 147 7.08 7.31 -20.53
N TYR A 148 6.91 8.03 -19.43
CA TYR A 148 5.68 7.98 -18.63
C TYR A 148 4.52 8.66 -19.35
N GLN A 149 3.37 8.01 -19.38
CA GLN A 149 2.14 8.52 -19.98
C GLN A 149 1.17 9.14 -18.95
N ALA A 150 1.55 9.12 -17.69
CA ALA A 150 0.81 9.74 -16.61
C ALA A 150 1.76 10.18 -15.51
N VAL A 151 1.47 11.33 -14.91
CA VAL A 151 2.16 11.89 -13.77
C VAL A 151 1.19 12.16 -12.62
N LYS A 152 1.71 12.17 -11.40
CA LYS A 152 0.92 12.46 -10.20
C LYS A 152 1.65 13.49 -9.35
N MET A 153 0.94 14.49 -8.86
CA MET A 153 1.46 15.57 -8.04
C MET A 153 0.58 15.84 -6.83
N ASN A 154 1.11 16.50 -5.80
CA ASN A 154 0.28 17.08 -4.76
C ASN A 154 -0.48 18.31 -5.32
N ALA A 155 -1.75 18.43 -4.97
CA ALA A 155 -2.57 19.57 -5.36
C ALA A 155 -2.03 20.89 -4.82
N THR A 156 -1.61 20.88 -3.55
CA THR A 156 -1.21 22.08 -2.81
C THR A 156 0.12 21.88 -2.12
N ALA A 157 0.80 22.96 -1.79
CA ALA A 157 1.77 23.03 -0.72
C ALA A 157 1.10 22.70 0.64
N GLU A 158 1.79 22.90 1.74
CA GLU A 158 1.15 22.85 3.08
C GLU A 158 0.02 23.87 3.15
N MET A 159 -1.09 23.47 3.79
CA MET A 159 -2.26 24.32 3.94
C MET A 159 -2.67 24.41 5.40
N GLU A 160 -3.19 25.56 5.77
CA GLU A 160 -3.83 25.78 7.05
C GLU A 160 -5.17 25.04 7.14
N TRP A 161 -5.71 24.91 8.35
CA TRP A 161 -7.02 24.29 8.56
C TRP A 161 -8.14 25.00 7.78
N ILE A 162 -8.11 26.31 7.77
CA ILE A 162 -8.90 27.21 6.91
C ILE A 162 -7.90 28.12 6.21
N ASP A 163 -7.86 28.07 4.90
CA ASP A 163 -6.91 28.83 4.12
C ASP A 163 -7.62 29.80 3.16
N THR A 164 -6.84 30.63 2.47
CA THR A 164 -7.34 31.67 1.59
C THR A 164 -7.76 31.14 0.22
N PRO A 165 -8.61 31.86 -0.51
CA PRO A 165 -8.87 31.53 -1.92
C PRO A 165 -7.60 31.50 -2.78
N ASP A 166 -6.56 32.28 -2.46
CA ASP A 166 -5.32 32.27 -3.23
C ASP A 166 -4.55 30.94 -3.10
N ALA A 167 -4.61 30.29 -1.94
CA ALA A 167 -4.06 28.93 -1.78
C ALA A 167 -4.73 27.92 -2.73
N LEU A 168 -6.06 28.02 -2.93
CA LEU A 168 -6.80 27.23 -3.90
C LEU A 168 -6.43 27.58 -5.34
N HIS A 169 -6.36 28.86 -5.66
CA HIS A 169 -5.92 29.31 -6.98
C HIS A 169 -4.49 28.86 -7.28
N GLY A 170 -3.63 28.77 -6.27
CA GLY A 170 -2.30 28.18 -6.38
C GLY A 170 -2.32 26.73 -6.86
N ALA A 171 -3.22 25.92 -6.34
CA ALA A 171 -3.41 24.53 -6.81
C ALA A 171 -3.84 24.48 -8.29
N VAL A 172 -4.78 25.32 -8.68
CA VAL A 172 -5.23 25.42 -10.07
C VAL A 172 -4.10 25.86 -11.01
N ARG A 173 -3.31 26.89 -10.62
CA ARG A 173 -2.15 27.35 -11.41
C ARG A 173 -1.12 26.23 -11.60
N ARG A 174 -0.84 25.43 -10.58
CA ARG A 174 0.10 24.28 -10.66
C ARG A 174 -0.42 23.21 -11.63
N ALA A 175 -1.67 22.84 -11.52
CA ALA A 175 -2.30 21.88 -12.43
C ALA A 175 -2.28 22.36 -13.88
N ALA A 176 -2.61 23.64 -14.12
CA ALA A 176 -2.56 24.26 -15.43
C ALA A 176 -1.15 24.27 -16.02
N ALA A 177 -0.13 24.63 -15.23
CA ALA A 177 1.26 24.63 -15.69
C ALA A 177 1.74 23.23 -16.10
N VAL A 178 1.36 22.18 -15.34
CA VAL A 178 1.68 20.82 -15.73
C VAL A 178 0.94 20.43 -17.01
N ARG A 179 -0.36 20.76 -17.14
CA ARG A 179 -1.13 20.48 -18.35
C ARG A 179 -0.53 21.13 -19.60
N GLU A 180 -0.14 22.41 -19.48
CA GLU A 180 0.53 23.14 -20.56
C GLU A 180 1.87 22.49 -20.94
N ALA A 181 2.64 22.03 -19.94
CA ALA A 181 3.95 21.44 -20.15
C ALA A 181 3.92 20.06 -20.82
N VAL A 182 2.91 19.23 -20.54
CA VAL A 182 2.87 17.81 -20.98
C VAL A 182 1.81 17.53 -22.07
N GLY A 183 0.95 18.48 -22.40
CA GLY A 183 -0.09 18.32 -23.41
C GLY A 183 -1.25 17.41 -22.98
N ASP A 184 -2.24 17.25 -23.84
CA ASP A 184 -3.50 16.56 -23.52
C ASP A 184 -3.40 15.02 -23.55
N ALA A 185 -2.35 14.47 -24.12
CA ALA A 185 -2.16 13.02 -24.20
C ALA A 185 -1.68 12.40 -22.88
N VAL A 186 -1.21 13.21 -21.93
CA VAL A 186 -0.65 12.74 -20.66
C VAL A 186 -1.68 12.83 -19.53
N GLY A 187 -1.88 11.74 -18.80
CA GLY A 187 -2.73 11.73 -17.60
C GLY A 187 -2.09 12.53 -16.46
N ILE A 188 -2.89 13.34 -15.76
CA ILE A 188 -2.44 14.08 -14.58
C ILE A 188 -3.29 13.65 -13.38
N GLY A 189 -2.67 13.00 -12.41
CA GLY A 189 -3.25 12.69 -11.12
C GLY A 189 -2.94 13.80 -10.10
N ILE A 190 -3.96 14.25 -9.39
CA ILE A 190 -3.83 15.28 -8.35
C ILE A 190 -4.19 14.66 -7.00
N ASP A 191 -3.22 14.64 -6.09
CA ASP A 191 -3.37 14.11 -4.75
C ASP A 191 -3.63 15.26 -3.77
N PHE A 192 -4.78 15.23 -3.11
CA PHE A 192 -5.09 16.18 -2.04
C PHE A 192 -4.29 15.90 -0.75
N HIS A 193 -3.72 14.72 -0.63
CA HIS A 193 -2.76 14.31 0.38
C HIS A 193 -3.15 14.66 1.83
N GLY A 194 -4.45 14.65 2.14
CA GLY A 194 -4.96 15.05 3.44
C GLY A 194 -4.84 16.54 3.77
N ARG A 195 -4.29 17.35 2.87
CA ARG A 195 -4.05 18.79 3.08
C ARG A 195 -5.29 19.63 2.80
N VAL A 196 -6.07 19.27 1.78
CA VAL A 196 -7.25 20.03 1.36
C VAL A 196 -8.48 19.55 2.13
N ARG A 197 -9.08 20.43 2.90
CA ARG A 197 -10.29 20.13 3.67
C ARG A 197 -11.53 20.05 2.79
N ARG A 198 -12.56 19.32 3.25
CA ARG A 198 -13.77 19.02 2.46
C ARG A 198 -14.42 20.26 1.83
N GLY A 199 -14.49 21.39 2.58
CA GLY A 199 -15.10 22.63 2.09
C GLY A 199 -14.31 23.27 0.96
N MET A 200 -12.98 23.22 1.03
CA MET A 200 -12.06 23.74 0.02
C MET A 200 -11.94 22.76 -1.16
N ALA A 201 -11.94 21.46 -0.91
CA ALA A 201 -11.91 20.45 -1.97
C ALA A 201 -13.08 20.61 -2.96
N LYS A 202 -14.27 20.94 -2.47
CA LYS A 202 -15.46 21.20 -3.32
C LYS A 202 -15.31 22.41 -4.24
N GLN A 203 -14.37 23.31 -3.96
CA GLN A 203 -14.10 24.49 -4.79
C GLN A 203 -13.03 24.21 -5.84
N LEU A 204 -12.26 23.13 -5.67
CA LEU A 204 -11.20 22.71 -6.60
C LEU A 204 -11.71 21.72 -7.67
N VAL A 205 -12.82 21.05 -7.41
CA VAL A 205 -13.47 20.07 -8.29
C VAL A 205 -14.67 20.67 -8.98
#